data_772adb1536983735c930f70e9146e304
#
_entry.id   772adb1536983735c930f70e9146e304
#
_cell.length_a   1.000
_cell.length_b   1.000
_cell.length_c   1.000
_cell.angle_alpha   90.00
_cell.angle_beta   90.00
_cell.angle_gamma   90.00
#
_symmetry.space_group_name_H-M   'P 1'
#
loop_
_entity.id
_entity.type
_entity.pdbx_description
1 polymer ?
#
loop_
_entity_poly.entity_id
_entity_poly.type
_entity_poly.pdbx_seq_one_letter_code
_entity_poly.pdbx_strand_id
1 'polypeptide(L)'
;MRFFAILLSLTAFVAAPVSAAASPDLVSVEQQLQSLMADKSADVGVAALDLNTGESLSIKGDTPFPMASTVKVAIAALYLSQVDHGQKTLDDTIRGESVRSLMGKMLIYSDNRAADVLFKDVGGPHAVHRWLVDNGIQGVRVDRTIAQLLADKRDLWDTRDSSTPKAMVDLLRRIYRGELISAHSRNYLLGVMAKCHTGKNRMKWLLPAGTPVEHKTGTLNGLSDDVGFITMPDGHRIAVAIFARGGANRPQTIAQAARAIYDGFKTLFSWPYRPALTTAQ
;
A
#
# COMPACT_ATOMS: atom_id res chain seq x y z
N MET A 1 -6.11 30.06 -58.44
CA MET A 1 -5.20 29.62 -57.37
C MET A 1 -6.01 28.83 -56.33
N ARG A 2 -5.84 27.52 -56.28
CA ARG A 2 -6.55 26.64 -55.34
C ARG A 2 -5.56 26.27 -54.23
N PHE A 3 -5.84 26.71 -53.00
CA PHE A 3 -5.07 26.31 -51.80
C PHE A 3 -5.58 24.96 -51.32
N PHE A 4 -4.72 23.96 -51.32
CA PHE A 4 -4.93 22.66 -50.63
C PHE A 4 -4.45 22.82 -49.20
N ALA A 5 -5.38 22.71 -48.25
CA ALA A 5 -5.05 22.58 -46.84
C ALA A 5 -4.79 21.10 -46.49
N ILE A 6 -3.56 20.77 -46.10
CA ILE A 6 -3.18 19.45 -45.63
C ILE A 6 -3.49 19.41 -44.12
N LEU A 7 -4.47 18.59 -43.76
CA LEU A 7 -4.80 18.29 -42.35
C LEU A 7 -3.82 17.21 -41.84
N LEU A 8 -2.88 17.59 -40.97
CA LEU A 8 -2.02 16.66 -40.27
C LEU A 8 -2.77 16.11 -39.06
N SER A 9 -3.23 14.86 -39.10
CA SER A 9 -3.82 14.16 -37.97
C SER A 9 -2.70 13.65 -37.05
N LEU A 10 -2.59 14.24 -35.85
CA LEU A 10 -1.71 13.79 -34.78
C LEU A 10 -2.38 12.59 -34.07
N THR A 11 -1.97 11.36 -34.36
CA THR A 11 -2.38 10.18 -33.62
C THR A 11 -1.54 10.10 -32.34
N ALA A 12 -2.16 10.42 -31.20
CA ALA A 12 -1.55 10.19 -29.89
C ALA A 12 -1.49 8.69 -29.61
N PHE A 13 -0.30 8.14 -29.60
CA PHE A 13 -0.03 6.78 -29.14
C PHE A 13 -0.14 6.77 -27.61
N VAL A 14 -1.25 6.26 -27.09
CA VAL A 14 -1.37 5.93 -25.66
C VAL A 14 -0.63 4.63 -25.43
N ALA A 15 0.59 4.72 -24.92
CA ALA A 15 1.33 3.53 -24.47
C ALA A 15 0.60 2.92 -23.27
N ALA A 16 0.05 1.74 -23.44
CA ALA A 16 -0.47 0.93 -22.32
C ALA A 16 0.68 0.63 -21.34
N PRO A 17 0.43 0.62 -20.01
CA PRO A 17 1.47 0.25 -19.04
C PRO A 17 1.84 -1.22 -19.29
N VAL A 18 3.08 -1.45 -19.70
CA VAL A 18 3.66 -2.78 -19.77
C VAL A 18 3.81 -3.25 -18.32
N SER A 19 2.96 -4.18 -17.93
CA SER A 19 3.19 -4.93 -16.68
C SER A 19 4.47 -5.73 -16.87
N ALA A 20 5.54 -5.34 -16.17
CA ALA A 20 6.78 -6.10 -16.21
C ALA A 20 6.51 -7.51 -15.67
N ALA A 21 6.74 -8.53 -16.47
CA ALA A 21 6.71 -9.91 -16.02
C ALA A 21 7.76 -10.10 -14.92
N ALA A 22 7.41 -10.88 -13.88
CA ALA A 22 8.36 -11.19 -12.81
C ALA A 22 9.63 -11.84 -13.40
N SER A 23 10.80 -11.46 -12.87
CA SER A 23 12.04 -12.15 -13.24
C SER A 23 11.99 -13.62 -12.81
N PRO A 24 12.76 -14.52 -13.46
CA PRO A 24 12.78 -15.95 -13.08
C PRO A 24 13.04 -16.18 -11.59
N ASP A 25 13.84 -15.31 -10.96
CA ASP A 25 14.14 -15.40 -9.53
C ASP A 25 12.90 -15.06 -8.67
N LEU A 26 12.08 -14.08 -9.08
CA LEU A 26 10.83 -13.78 -8.38
C LEU A 26 9.75 -14.84 -8.60
N VAL A 27 9.76 -15.57 -9.71
CA VAL A 27 8.88 -16.72 -9.90
C VAL A 27 9.15 -17.80 -8.84
N SER A 28 10.41 -18.03 -8.50
CA SER A 28 10.78 -18.98 -7.42
C SER A 28 10.27 -18.50 -6.06
N VAL A 29 10.32 -17.20 -5.79
CA VAL A 29 9.77 -16.59 -4.56
C VAL A 29 8.25 -16.70 -4.52
N GLU A 30 7.57 -16.47 -5.64
CA GLU A 30 6.11 -16.69 -5.73
C GLU A 30 5.74 -18.15 -5.44
N GLN A 31 6.45 -19.12 -5.98
CA GLN A 31 6.24 -20.54 -5.70
C GLN A 31 6.47 -20.86 -4.22
N GLN A 32 7.52 -20.32 -3.62
CA GLN A 32 7.78 -20.45 -2.18
C GLN A 32 6.64 -19.86 -1.35
N LEU A 33 6.16 -18.68 -1.69
CA LEU A 33 5.02 -18.05 -1.04
C LEU A 33 3.74 -18.87 -1.21
N GLN A 34 3.48 -19.39 -2.41
CA GLN A 34 2.32 -20.27 -2.67
C GLN A 34 2.39 -21.52 -1.79
N SER A 35 3.55 -22.18 -1.72
CA SER A 35 3.74 -23.36 -0.87
C SER A 35 3.57 -23.01 0.61
N LEU A 36 4.13 -21.88 1.06
CA LEU A 36 3.96 -21.40 2.43
C LEU A 36 2.48 -21.19 2.77
N MET A 37 1.67 -20.71 1.83
CA MET A 37 0.26 -20.39 2.04
C MET A 37 -0.67 -21.60 1.85
N ALA A 38 -0.27 -22.60 1.07
CA ALA A 38 -1.06 -23.80 0.85
C ALA A 38 -1.33 -24.56 2.16
N ASP A 39 -0.36 -24.54 3.10
CA ASP A 39 -0.46 -25.19 4.40
C ASP A 39 -1.20 -24.34 5.45
N LYS A 40 -1.65 -23.12 5.10
CA LYS A 40 -2.33 -22.22 6.04
C LYS A 40 -3.84 -22.36 5.91
N SER A 41 -4.51 -22.31 7.06
CA SER A 41 -5.98 -22.23 7.09
C SER A 41 -6.52 -20.85 6.75
N ALA A 42 -5.64 -19.82 6.74
CA ALA A 42 -6.01 -18.46 6.37
C ALA A 42 -5.96 -18.27 4.83
N ASP A 43 -6.92 -17.52 4.30
CA ASP A 43 -6.87 -17.00 2.93
C ASP A 43 -5.98 -15.76 2.89
N VAL A 44 -4.91 -15.79 2.08
CA VAL A 44 -3.85 -14.77 2.10
C VAL A 44 -3.63 -14.21 0.71
N GLY A 45 -3.64 -12.88 0.63
CA GLY A 45 -3.26 -12.12 -0.55
C GLY A 45 -1.98 -11.31 -0.29
N VAL A 46 -1.08 -11.32 -1.25
CA VAL A 46 0.24 -10.65 -1.17
C VAL A 46 0.52 -9.91 -2.45
N ALA A 47 1.12 -8.73 -2.33
CA ALA A 47 1.84 -8.08 -3.41
C ALA A 47 3.09 -7.40 -2.86
N ALA A 48 4.15 -7.42 -3.65
CA ALA A 48 5.37 -6.69 -3.38
C ALA A 48 5.93 -6.08 -4.67
N LEU A 49 6.50 -4.88 -4.58
CA LEU A 49 7.07 -4.13 -5.70
C LEU A 49 8.37 -3.46 -5.26
N ASP A 50 9.45 -3.72 -5.95
CA ASP A 50 10.65 -2.92 -5.83
C ASP A 50 10.45 -1.56 -6.51
N LEU A 51 10.53 -0.50 -5.72
CA LEU A 51 10.32 0.87 -6.19
C LEU A 51 11.46 1.41 -7.05
N ASN A 52 12.61 0.74 -7.06
CA ASN A 52 13.80 1.13 -7.83
C ASN A 52 13.79 0.47 -9.23
N THR A 53 13.54 -0.84 -9.29
CA THR A 53 13.60 -1.62 -10.54
C THR A 53 12.24 -1.81 -11.21
N GLY A 54 11.15 -1.74 -10.45
CA GLY A 54 9.80 -2.06 -10.93
C GLY A 54 9.47 -3.56 -10.91
N GLU A 55 10.39 -4.40 -10.45
CA GLU A 55 10.13 -5.83 -10.31
C GLU A 55 9.09 -6.09 -9.23
N SER A 56 8.18 -7.00 -9.50
CA SER A 56 7.05 -7.26 -8.62
C SER A 56 6.68 -8.74 -8.58
N LEU A 57 6.06 -9.13 -7.48
CA LEU A 57 5.44 -10.43 -7.31
C LEU A 57 4.06 -10.29 -6.66
N SER A 58 3.18 -11.27 -6.87
CA SER A 58 1.89 -11.27 -6.21
C SER A 58 1.25 -12.66 -6.09
N ILE A 59 0.56 -12.89 -4.98
CA ILE A 59 -0.32 -14.04 -4.74
C ILE A 59 -1.72 -13.50 -4.48
N LYS A 60 -2.72 -13.96 -5.24
CA LYS A 60 -4.08 -13.40 -5.19
C LYS A 60 -4.09 -11.86 -5.28
N GLY A 61 -3.19 -11.31 -6.10
CA GLY A 61 -2.91 -9.88 -6.17
C GLY A 61 -4.11 -9.02 -6.56
N ASP A 62 -5.09 -9.59 -7.28
CA ASP A 62 -6.30 -8.92 -7.75
C ASP A 62 -7.56 -9.31 -6.94
N THR A 63 -7.41 -10.14 -5.91
CA THR A 63 -8.51 -10.54 -5.03
C THR A 63 -8.76 -9.45 -3.98
N PRO A 64 -10.00 -8.98 -3.78
CA PRO A 64 -10.31 -8.00 -2.75
C PRO A 64 -10.27 -8.63 -1.35
N PHE A 65 -9.63 -7.94 -0.42
CA PHE A 65 -9.57 -8.25 1.01
C PHE A 65 -10.06 -7.04 1.82
N PRO A 66 -10.77 -7.22 2.94
CA PRO A 66 -11.10 -6.12 3.82
C PRO A 66 -9.83 -5.42 4.32
N MET A 67 -9.79 -4.08 4.27
CA MET A 67 -8.60 -3.30 4.63
C MET A 67 -8.45 -3.09 6.13
N ALA A 68 -9.54 -3.16 6.89
CA ALA A 68 -9.52 -2.71 8.29
C ALA A 68 -8.79 -1.36 8.42
N SER A 69 -7.87 -1.25 9.36
CA SER A 69 -7.12 -0.01 9.62
C SER A 69 -6.04 0.33 8.59
N THR A 70 -5.79 -0.47 7.56
CA THR A 70 -4.85 -0.08 6.49
C THR A 70 -5.40 1.04 5.62
N VAL A 71 -6.73 1.25 5.58
CA VAL A 71 -7.39 2.41 4.96
C VAL A 71 -6.86 3.75 5.49
N LYS A 72 -6.32 3.78 6.71
CA LYS A 72 -5.75 4.98 7.34
C LYS A 72 -4.57 5.58 6.56
N VAL A 73 -3.91 4.78 5.73
CA VAL A 73 -2.89 5.27 4.78
C VAL A 73 -3.54 6.17 3.72
N ALA A 74 -4.67 5.77 3.15
CA ALA A 74 -5.40 6.57 2.15
C ALA A 74 -5.98 7.85 2.77
N ILE A 75 -6.52 7.78 4.00
CA ILE A 75 -7.00 8.96 4.73
C ILE A 75 -5.86 9.98 4.93
N ALA A 76 -4.71 9.50 5.38
CA ALA A 76 -3.53 10.35 5.60
C ALA A 76 -3.01 10.95 4.28
N ALA A 77 -2.97 10.17 3.20
CA ALA A 77 -2.53 10.63 1.88
C ALA A 77 -3.46 11.72 1.33
N LEU A 78 -4.78 11.55 1.39
CA LEU A 78 -5.73 12.61 1.00
C LEU A 78 -5.56 13.87 1.85
N TYR A 79 -5.45 13.72 3.18
CA TYR A 79 -5.23 14.88 4.04
C TYR A 79 -3.97 15.65 3.64
N LEU A 80 -2.87 14.93 3.45
CA LEU A 80 -1.60 15.53 3.06
C LEU A 80 -1.64 16.12 1.64
N SER A 81 -2.40 15.54 0.72
CA SER A 81 -2.67 16.16 -0.58
C SER A 81 -3.38 17.51 -0.42
N GLN A 82 -4.38 17.61 0.48
CA GLN A 82 -5.04 18.88 0.78
C GLN A 82 -4.09 19.90 1.44
N VAL A 83 -3.13 19.43 2.25
CA VAL A 83 -2.05 20.28 2.83
C VAL A 83 -1.14 20.81 1.71
N ASP A 84 -0.71 19.96 0.80
CA ASP A 84 0.15 20.34 -0.33
C ASP A 84 -0.51 21.36 -1.27
N HIS A 85 -1.84 21.35 -1.36
CA HIS A 85 -2.63 22.33 -2.11
C HIS A 85 -3.02 23.59 -1.30
N GLY A 86 -2.51 23.73 -0.07
CA GLY A 86 -2.79 24.88 0.79
C GLY A 86 -4.22 24.95 1.34
N GLN A 87 -4.98 23.88 1.24
CA GLN A 87 -6.37 23.82 1.72
C GLN A 87 -6.44 23.53 3.23
N LYS A 88 -5.40 22.91 3.79
CA LYS A 88 -5.29 22.50 5.19
C LYS A 88 -3.87 22.65 5.68
N THR A 89 -3.69 22.55 7.02
CA THR A 89 -2.36 22.47 7.63
C THR A 89 -2.29 21.34 8.66
N LEU A 90 -1.09 20.88 8.98
CA LEU A 90 -0.89 19.90 10.06
C LEU A 90 -1.05 20.51 11.45
N ASP A 91 -1.03 21.84 11.55
CA ASP A 91 -1.15 22.58 12.79
C ASP A 91 -2.60 23.05 13.04
N ASP A 92 -3.52 22.83 12.10
CA ASP A 92 -4.95 23.04 12.31
C ASP A 92 -5.44 22.26 13.52
N THR A 93 -6.41 22.84 14.22
CA THR A 93 -6.99 22.24 15.43
C THR A 93 -8.40 21.74 15.14
N ILE A 94 -8.65 20.46 15.36
CA ILE A 94 -9.95 19.82 15.21
C ILE A 94 -10.37 19.27 16.58
N ARG A 95 -11.50 19.76 17.12
CA ARG A 95 -12.02 19.37 18.44
C ARG A 95 -10.99 19.49 19.57
N GLY A 96 -10.18 20.55 19.55
CA GLY A 96 -9.17 20.83 20.57
C GLY A 96 -7.86 20.05 20.42
N GLU A 97 -7.64 19.33 19.34
CA GLU A 97 -6.42 18.57 19.09
C GLU A 97 -5.82 18.91 17.73
N SER A 98 -4.49 19.07 17.64
CA SER A 98 -3.83 19.35 16.37
C SER A 98 -3.92 18.16 15.42
N VAL A 99 -4.03 18.45 14.13
CA VAL A 99 -4.01 17.41 13.07
C VAL A 99 -2.77 16.56 13.14
N ARG A 100 -1.63 17.15 13.43
CA ARG A 100 -0.37 16.43 13.65
C ARG A 100 -0.48 15.37 14.75
N SER A 101 -1.13 15.71 15.87
CA SER A 101 -1.39 14.76 16.96
C SER A 101 -2.37 13.66 16.51
N LEU A 102 -3.47 14.04 15.85
CA LEU A 102 -4.44 13.07 15.32
C LEU A 102 -3.82 12.10 14.31
N MET A 103 -2.97 12.60 13.38
CA MET A 103 -2.20 11.77 12.44
C MET A 103 -1.30 10.78 13.18
N GLY A 104 -0.58 11.24 14.19
CA GLY A 104 0.26 10.39 15.03
C GLY A 104 -0.56 9.30 15.71
N LYS A 105 -1.66 9.64 16.37
CA LYS A 105 -2.56 8.66 17.01
C LYS A 105 -3.13 7.66 16.02
N MET A 106 -3.59 8.12 14.85
CA MET A 106 -4.16 7.29 13.81
C MET A 106 -3.17 6.28 13.23
N LEU A 107 -1.95 6.72 12.91
CA LEU A 107 -0.97 5.89 12.19
C LEU A 107 -0.09 5.08 13.14
N ILE A 108 0.36 5.65 14.27
CA ILE A 108 1.28 4.99 15.21
C ILE A 108 0.53 3.96 16.06
N TYR A 109 -0.60 4.36 16.65
CA TYR A 109 -1.36 3.53 17.59
C TYR A 109 -2.62 2.93 16.98
N SER A 110 -2.91 3.27 15.73
CA SER A 110 -4.13 2.85 15.04
C SER A 110 -5.42 3.33 15.72
N ASP A 111 -5.39 4.49 16.39
CA ASP A 111 -6.53 5.05 17.08
C ASP A 111 -7.71 5.28 16.11
N ASN A 112 -8.88 4.71 16.46
CA ASN A 112 -10.06 4.73 15.61
C ASN A 112 -10.80 6.08 15.70
N ARG A 113 -10.79 6.73 16.88
CA ARG A 113 -11.41 8.04 17.07
C ARG A 113 -10.65 9.11 16.29
N ALA A 114 -9.31 9.11 16.37
CA ALA A 114 -8.49 10.02 15.60
C ALA A 114 -8.69 9.79 14.07
N ALA A 115 -8.82 8.53 13.65
CA ALA A 115 -9.13 8.21 12.26
C ALA A 115 -10.48 8.78 11.81
N ASP A 116 -11.55 8.61 12.58
CA ASP A 116 -12.88 9.11 12.22
C ASP A 116 -12.96 10.64 12.25
N VAL A 117 -12.19 11.30 13.14
CA VAL A 117 -12.07 12.76 13.14
C VAL A 117 -11.45 13.25 11.84
N LEU A 118 -10.31 12.68 11.45
CA LEU A 118 -9.62 13.03 10.20
C LEU A 118 -10.45 12.63 8.97
N PHE A 119 -11.09 11.45 9.01
CA PHE A 119 -11.97 10.96 7.94
C PHE A 119 -13.10 11.97 7.67
N LYS A 120 -13.76 12.42 8.72
CA LYS A 120 -14.83 13.43 8.59
C LYS A 120 -14.29 14.74 8.03
N ASP A 121 -13.11 15.15 8.46
CA ASP A 121 -12.51 16.42 8.07
C ASP A 121 -12.05 16.45 6.59
N VAL A 122 -11.64 15.32 6.03
CA VAL A 122 -11.32 15.22 4.58
C VAL A 122 -12.57 15.05 3.69
N GLY A 123 -13.78 15.00 4.28
CA GLY A 123 -15.04 14.86 3.54
C GLY A 123 -15.66 13.45 3.57
N GLY A 124 -15.18 12.58 4.46
CA GLY A 124 -15.74 11.24 4.72
C GLY A 124 -15.30 10.16 3.71
N PRO A 125 -15.88 8.93 3.83
CA PRO A 125 -15.51 7.78 3.01
C PRO A 125 -15.61 8.05 1.50
N HIS A 126 -16.69 8.67 1.07
CA HIS A 126 -16.89 8.99 -0.36
C HIS A 126 -15.82 9.95 -0.90
N ALA A 127 -15.32 10.90 -0.11
CA ALA A 127 -14.26 11.79 -0.55
C ALA A 127 -12.93 11.04 -0.71
N VAL A 128 -12.59 10.13 0.23
CA VAL A 128 -11.40 9.29 0.11
C VAL A 128 -11.51 8.37 -1.10
N HIS A 129 -12.66 7.69 -1.27
CA HIS A 129 -12.87 6.81 -2.42
C HIS A 129 -12.77 7.56 -3.75
N ARG A 130 -13.45 8.70 -3.88
CA ARG A 130 -13.40 9.53 -5.08
C ARG A 130 -11.98 9.99 -5.39
N TRP A 131 -11.26 10.48 -4.37
CA TRP A 131 -9.88 10.92 -4.56
C TRP A 131 -8.97 9.79 -5.07
N LEU A 132 -9.15 8.56 -4.58
CA LEU A 132 -8.42 7.39 -5.08
C LEU A 132 -8.74 7.15 -6.57
N VAL A 133 -10.03 7.16 -6.94
CA VAL A 133 -10.49 6.94 -8.32
C VAL A 133 -10.00 8.05 -9.26
N ASP A 134 -10.12 9.32 -8.85
CA ASP A 134 -9.69 10.49 -9.62
C ASP A 134 -8.18 10.49 -9.87
N ASN A 135 -7.42 9.87 -8.97
CA ASN A 135 -5.98 9.64 -9.14
C ASN A 135 -5.66 8.30 -9.81
N GLY A 136 -6.63 7.61 -10.41
CA GLY A 136 -6.43 6.36 -11.16
C GLY A 136 -6.11 5.14 -10.29
N ILE A 137 -6.32 5.19 -8.98
CA ILE A 137 -6.15 4.03 -8.08
C ILE A 137 -7.44 3.23 -8.05
N GLN A 138 -7.42 2.12 -8.77
CA GLN A 138 -8.53 1.18 -8.81
C GLN A 138 -8.29 -0.01 -7.87
N GLY A 139 -9.37 -0.67 -7.41
CA GLY A 139 -9.25 -1.84 -6.52
C GLY A 139 -9.07 -1.49 -5.04
N VAL A 140 -9.16 -0.19 -4.66
CA VAL A 140 -9.32 0.28 -3.28
C VAL A 140 -10.72 0.87 -3.15
N ARG A 141 -11.54 0.30 -2.29
CA ARG A 141 -12.90 0.75 -2.06
C ARG A 141 -13.11 1.21 -0.63
N VAL A 142 -13.73 2.37 -0.44
CA VAL A 142 -13.95 3.00 0.87
C VAL A 142 -15.39 3.45 0.96
N ASP A 143 -16.18 2.81 1.83
CA ASP A 143 -17.63 3.00 1.91
C ASP A 143 -18.08 3.51 3.29
N ARG A 144 -17.36 3.15 4.38
CA ARG A 144 -17.76 3.40 5.76
C ARG A 144 -16.68 4.11 6.56
N THR A 145 -17.08 4.88 7.56
CA THR A 145 -16.16 5.32 8.62
C THR A 145 -15.70 4.12 9.47
N ILE A 146 -14.68 4.30 10.29
CA ILE A 146 -14.21 3.22 11.17
C ILE A 146 -15.30 2.83 12.17
N ALA A 147 -16.05 3.80 12.70
CA ALA A 147 -17.15 3.53 13.62
C ALA A 147 -18.28 2.73 12.94
N GLN A 148 -18.65 3.07 11.70
CA GLN A 148 -19.65 2.31 10.94
C GLN A 148 -19.18 0.89 10.65
N LEU A 149 -17.92 0.72 10.19
CA LEU A 149 -17.34 -0.60 9.94
C LEU A 149 -17.36 -1.49 11.20
N LEU A 150 -17.09 -0.91 12.37
CA LEU A 150 -17.07 -1.65 13.64
C LEU A 150 -18.48 -1.98 14.14
N ALA A 151 -19.48 -1.19 13.80
CA ALA A 151 -20.88 -1.41 14.19
C ALA A 151 -21.58 -2.44 13.30
N ASP A 152 -21.15 -2.58 12.05
CA ASP A 152 -21.76 -3.52 11.09
C ASP A 152 -21.48 -4.99 11.46
N LYS A 153 -22.41 -5.86 11.04
CA LYS A 153 -22.19 -7.30 11.11
C LYS A 153 -20.95 -7.66 10.30
N ARG A 154 -20.06 -8.41 10.94
CA ARG A 154 -18.81 -8.83 10.30
C ARG A 154 -19.02 -9.86 9.22
N ASP A 155 -18.52 -9.53 8.02
CA ASP A 155 -18.34 -10.44 6.92
C ASP A 155 -16.91 -10.27 6.37
N LEU A 156 -16.12 -11.34 6.38
CA LEU A 156 -14.73 -11.33 5.88
C LEU A 156 -14.68 -11.30 4.34
N TRP A 157 -15.81 -11.47 3.68
CA TRP A 157 -15.93 -11.48 2.23
C TRP A 157 -16.64 -10.23 1.69
N ASP A 158 -17.02 -9.31 2.59
CA ASP A 158 -17.61 -8.02 2.21
C ASP A 158 -16.58 -7.23 1.37
N THR A 159 -16.99 -6.84 0.17
CA THR A 159 -16.15 -6.04 -0.72
C THR A 159 -16.16 -4.55 -0.40
N ARG A 160 -17.02 -4.10 0.52
CA ARG A 160 -16.96 -2.74 1.05
C ARG A 160 -15.70 -2.59 1.92
N ASP A 161 -15.08 -1.42 1.87
CA ASP A 161 -13.84 -1.11 2.60
C ASP A 161 -12.74 -2.15 2.36
N SER A 162 -12.56 -2.53 1.10
CA SER A 162 -11.61 -3.53 0.66
C SER A 162 -10.52 -2.95 -0.23
N SER A 163 -9.40 -3.66 -0.30
CA SER A 163 -8.34 -3.43 -1.27
C SER A 163 -7.86 -4.74 -1.86
N THR A 164 -7.42 -4.72 -3.11
CA THR A 164 -6.58 -5.79 -3.61
C THR A 164 -5.12 -5.54 -3.18
N PRO A 165 -4.29 -6.59 -3.00
CA PRO A 165 -2.88 -6.43 -2.69
C PRO A 165 -2.14 -5.53 -3.68
N LYS A 166 -2.36 -5.70 -4.98
CA LYS A 166 -1.75 -4.87 -6.03
C LYS A 166 -2.18 -3.42 -5.96
N ALA A 167 -3.48 -3.15 -5.72
CA ALA A 167 -3.99 -1.80 -5.60
C ALA A 167 -3.40 -1.05 -4.39
N MET A 168 -3.22 -1.75 -3.27
CA MET A 168 -2.57 -1.17 -2.09
C MET A 168 -1.08 -0.89 -2.36
N VAL A 169 -0.39 -1.77 -3.04
CA VAL A 169 1.01 -1.54 -3.46
C VAL A 169 1.09 -0.37 -4.45
N ASP A 170 0.14 -0.22 -5.38
CA ASP A 170 0.12 0.95 -6.29
C ASP A 170 -0.11 2.26 -5.54
N LEU A 171 -1.02 2.28 -4.55
CA LEU A 171 -1.19 3.44 -3.66
C LEU A 171 0.13 3.80 -2.95
N LEU A 172 0.80 2.82 -2.34
CA LEU A 172 2.09 3.02 -1.68
C LEU A 172 3.17 3.53 -2.65
N ARG A 173 3.27 2.92 -3.84
CA ARG A 173 4.20 3.33 -4.90
C ARG A 173 4.00 4.80 -5.28
N ARG A 174 2.75 5.21 -5.55
CA ARG A 174 2.42 6.59 -5.95
C ARG A 174 2.68 7.60 -4.84
N ILE A 175 2.41 7.23 -3.58
CA ILE A 175 2.81 8.03 -2.41
C ILE A 175 4.33 8.22 -2.41
N TYR A 176 5.08 7.13 -2.56
CA TYR A 176 6.55 7.15 -2.49
C TYR A 176 7.17 7.96 -3.64
N ARG A 177 6.63 7.84 -4.85
CA ARG A 177 7.11 8.57 -6.04
C ARG A 177 6.69 10.03 -6.09
N GLY A 178 5.86 10.49 -5.15
CA GLY A 178 5.38 11.89 -5.13
C GLY A 178 4.30 12.17 -6.17
N GLU A 179 3.65 11.14 -6.68
CA GLU A 179 2.55 11.28 -7.65
C GLU A 179 1.25 11.76 -7.00
N LEU A 180 1.09 11.57 -5.69
CA LEU A 180 -0.13 11.90 -4.93
C LEU A 180 0.08 13.03 -3.91
N ILE A 181 1.27 13.13 -3.36
CA ILE A 181 1.66 14.09 -2.32
C ILE A 181 3.11 14.55 -2.53
N SER A 182 3.43 15.74 -2.07
CA SER A 182 4.78 16.32 -2.18
C SER A 182 5.84 15.49 -1.45
N ALA A 183 7.12 15.75 -1.75
CA ALA A 183 8.23 15.12 -1.05
C ALA A 183 8.22 15.44 0.46
N HIS A 184 7.79 16.64 0.85
CA HIS A 184 7.67 17.05 2.25
C HIS A 184 6.59 16.21 2.97
N SER A 185 5.39 16.15 2.41
CA SER A 185 4.26 15.37 2.94
C SER A 185 4.56 13.86 2.98
N ARG A 186 5.21 13.34 1.94
CA ARG A 186 5.68 11.96 1.92
C ARG A 186 6.65 11.66 3.07
N ASN A 187 7.67 12.49 3.25
CA ASN A 187 8.66 12.28 4.31
C ASN A 187 8.02 12.34 5.71
N TYR A 188 7.06 13.25 5.90
CA TYR A 188 6.26 13.30 7.11
C TYR A 188 5.48 11.99 7.32
N LEU A 189 4.72 11.53 6.31
CA LEU A 189 3.93 10.30 6.38
C LEU A 189 4.78 9.09 6.71
N LEU A 190 5.88 8.90 5.99
CA LEU A 190 6.81 7.79 6.22
C LEU A 190 7.45 7.85 7.60
N GLY A 191 7.85 9.04 8.06
CA GLY A 191 8.39 9.24 9.41
C GLY A 191 7.39 8.89 10.52
N VAL A 192 6.08 9.10 10.30
CA VAL A 192 5.03 8.66 11.22
C VAL A 192 4.81 7.15 11.13
N MET A 193 4.75 6.57 9.92
CA MET A 193 4.58 5.12 9.71
C MET A 193 5.76 4.30 10.27
N ALA A 194 6.99 4.83 10.24
CA ALA A 194 8.17 4.19 10.84
C ALA A 194 8.01 3.96 12.35
N LYS A 195 7.21 4.82 13.01
CA LYS A 195 6.91 4.73 14.46
C LYS A 195 5.72 3.82 14.77
N CYS A 196 5.18 3.09 13.79
CA CYS A 196 4.02 2.20 14.01
C CYS A 196 4.28 1.25 15.18
N HIS A 197 3.39 1.31 16.17
CA HIS A 197 3.52 0.56 17.43
C HIS A 197 2.73 -0.75 17.44
N THR A 198 1.90 -0.97 16.42
CA THR A 198 1.04 -2.16 16.31
C THR A 198 1.71 -3.24 15.44
N GLY A 199 1.27 -4.50 15.58
CA GLY A 199 1.73 -5.61 14.73
C GLY A 199 3.17 -6.02 14.94
N LYS A 200 3.67 -6.01 16.18
CA LYS A 200 5.05 -6.44 16.52
C LYS A 200 5.37 -7.85 16.01
N ASN A 201 4.37 -8.71 15.88
CA ASN A 201 4.44 -10.10 15.43
C ASN A 201 3.99 -10.29 13.97
N ARG A 202 4.07 -9.23 13.12
CA ARG A 202 3.72 -9.25 11.68
C ARG A 202 4.93 -8.94 10.82
N MET A 203 4.82 -8.05 9.86
CA MET A 203 5.84 -7.74 8.85
C MET A 203 7.25 -7.60 9.44
N LYS A 204 7.42 -6.90 10.56
CA LYS A 204 8.73 -6.68 11.21
C LYS A 204 9.33 -7.91 11.88
N TRP A 205 8.51 -8.87 12.28
CA TRP A 205 8.91 -9.86 13.29
C TRP A 205 10.07 -10.78 12.87
N LEU A 206 10.04 -11.27 11.64
CA LEU A 206 11.05 -12.22 11.14
C LEU A 206 12.11 -11.56 10.25
N LEU A 207 12.03 -10.26 10.04
CA LEU A 207 13.07 -9.52 9.29
C LEU A 207 14.36 -9.44 10.13
N PRO A 208 15.54 -9.32 9.47
CA PRO A 208 16.78 -9.09 10.17
C PRO A 208 16.70 -7.87 11.10
N ALA A 209 17.36 -7.97 12.25
CA ALA A 209 17.39 -6.87 13.22
C ALA A 209 17.88 -5.56 12.58
N GLY A 210 17.19 -4.47 12.88
CA GLY A 210 17.53 -3.14 12.34
C GLY A 210 16.98 -2.87 10.92
N THR A 211 16.28 -3.82 10.27
CA THR A 211 15.64 -3.54 8.97
C THR A 211 14.64 -2.40 9.11
N PRO A 212 14.80 -1.27 8.38
CA PRO A 212 13.84 -0.18 8.42
C PRO A 212 12.52 -0.59 7.76
N VAL A 213 11.42 -0.36 8.48
CA VAL A 213 10.06 -0.66 8.00
C VAL A 213 9.12 0.48 8.37
N GLU A 214 8.49 1.08 7.39
CA GLU A 214 7.38 2.01 7.55
C GLU A 214 6.08 1.31 7.20
N HIS A 215 5.21 1.09 8.17
CA HIS A 215 4.03 0.27 7.92
C HIS A 215 2.77 0.72 8.66
N LYS A 216 1.65 0.19 8.21
CA LYS A 216 0.35 0.31 8.86
C LYS A 216 -0.34 -1.04 8.91
N THR A 217 -0.79 -1.42 10.09
CA THR A 217 -1.52 -2.67 10.30
C THR A 217 -3.03 -2.49 10.22
N GLY A 218 -3.72 -3.54 9.77
CA GLY A 218 -5.17 -3.73 9.86
C GLY A 218 -5.51 -4.92 10.76
N THR A 219 -6.53 -4.78 11.59
CA THR A 219 -7.00 -5.87 12.47
C THR A 219 -8.50 -5.79 12.66
N LEU A 220 -9.17 -6.88 12.38
CA LEU A 220 -10.53 -7.17 12.81
C LEU A 220 -10.58 -8.62 13.31
N ASN A 221 -11.68 -9.05 13.95
CA ASN A 221 -11.84 -10.46 14.27
C ASN A 221 -11.86 -11.29 12.99
N GLY A 222 -10.99 -12.28 12.86
CA GLY A 222 -10.82 -13.07 11.65
C GLY A 222 -9.95 -12.43 10.56
N LEU A 223 -9.37 -11.22 10.78
CA LEU A 223 -8.56 -10.52 9.80
C LEU A 223 -7.27 -9.98 10.41
N SER A 224 -6.20 -10.06 9.67
CA SER A 224 -4.92 -9.39 9.98
C SER A 224 -4.27 -8.94 8.68
N ASP A 225 -3.84 -7.67 8.64
CA ASP A 225 -3.19 -7.08 7.49
C ASP A 225 -1.94 -6.31 7.92
N ASP A 226 -1.01 -6.15 6.98
CA ASP A 226 0.14 -5.27 7.16
C ASP A 226 0.58 -4.74 5.80
N VAL A 227 0.71 -3.42 5.67
CA VAL A 227 1.04 -2.74 4.41
C VAL A 227 2.08 -1.66 4.66
N GLY A 228 3.01 -1.47 3.76
CA GLY A 228 4.05 -0.46 3.91
C GLY A 228 5.29 -0.70 3.09
N PHE A 229 6.44 -0.32 3.63
CA PHE A 229 7.72 -0.37 2.95
C PHE A 229 8.74 -1.12 3.79
N ILE A 230 9.59 -1.91 3.13
CA ILE A 230 10.78 -2.54 3.69
C ILE A 230 11.98 -1.95 2.95
N THR A 231 12.96 -1.42 3.69
CA THR A 231 14.22 -0.95 3.09
C THR A 231 15.25 -2.05 3.16
N MET A 232 15.80 -2.40 2.00
CA MET A 232 16.83 -3.43 1.85
C MET A 232 18.22 -2.89 2.23
N PRO A 233 19.21 -3.74 2.54
CA PRO A 233 20.55 -3.30 2.95
C PRO A 233 21.30 -2.47 1.90
N ASP A 234 20.98 -2.66 0.63
CA ASP A 234 21.55 -1.92 -0.51
C ASP A 234 20.81 -0.61 -0.81
N GLY A 235 19.80 -0.28 0.01
CA GLY A 235 18.98 0.93 -0.14
C GLY A 235 17.76 0.77 -1.04
N HIS A 236 17.57 -0.36 -1.70
CA HIS A 236 16.34 -0.65 -2.44
C HIS A 236 15.14 -0.62 -1.49
N ARG A 237 14.00 -0.18 -2.01
CA ARG A 237 12.80 -0.04 -1.22
C ARG A 237 11.67 -0.84 -1.81
N ILE A 238 11.14 -1.76 -1.02
CA ILE A 238 10.08 -2.68 -1.44
C ILE A 238 8.75 -2.20 -0.84
N ALA A 239 7.77 -1.86 -1.67
CA ALA A 239 6.40 -1.66 -1.24
C ALA A 239 5.74 -3.03 -1.08
N VAL A 240 5.07 -3.26 0.05
CA VAL A 240 4.51 -4.56 0.42
C VAL A 240 3.08 -4.41 0.94
N ALA A 241 2.18 -5.27 0.50
CA ALA A 241 0.84 -5.41 1.06
C ALA A 241 0.53 -6.89 1.29
N ILE A 242 0.19 -7.25 2.52
CA ILE A 242 -0.17 -8.60 2.93
C ILE A 242 -1.48 -8.54 3.70
N PHE A 243 -2.49 -9.24 3.18
CA PHE A 243 -3.82 -9.36 3.75
C PHE A 243 -4.08 -10.82 4.08
N ALA A 244 -4.61 -11.11 5.29
CA ALA A 244 -4.93 -12.46 5.72
C ALA A 244 -6.29 -12.51 6.41
N ARG A 245 -7.23 -13.30 5.88
CA ARG A 245 -8.58 -13.50 6.43
C ARG A 245 -8.88 -14.95 6.74
N GLY A 246 -9.75 -15.19 7.71
CA GLY A 246 -10.12 -16.54 8.17
C GLY A 246 -8.96 -17.27 8.86
N GLY A 247 -9.16 -18.54 9.13
CA GLY A 247 -8.12 -19.42 9.68
C GLY A 247 -7.46 -18.94 10.98
N ALA A 248 -6.30 -19.51 11.27
CA ALA A 248 -5.49 -19.22 12.47
C ALA A 248 -4.12 -18.63 12.09
N ASN A 249 -3.39 -18.14 13.10
CA ASN A 249 -1.97 -17.72 13.00
C ASN A 249 -1.67 -16.67 11.90
N ARG A 250 -2.66 -15.85 11.49
CA ARG A 250 -2.51 -14.80 10.47
C ARG A 250 -1.31 -13.87 10.71
N PRO A 251 -1.05 -13.36 11.93
CA PRO A 251 0.13 -12.51 12.17
C PRO A 251 1.45 -13.22 11.82
N GLN A 252 1.60 -14.49 12.19
CA GLN A 252 2.79 -15.28 11.88
C GLN A 252 2.92 -15.54 10.38
N THR A 253 1.80 -15.81 9.71
CA THR A 253 1.78 -15.97 8.23
C THR A 253 2.26 -14.69 7.54
N ILE A 254 1.80 -13.51 7.99
CA ILE A 254 2.28 -12.22 7.49
C ILE A 254 3.80 -12.06 7.68
N ALA A 255 4.31 -12.42 8.86
CA ALA A 255 5.74 -12.33 9.14
C ALA A 255 6.58 -13.28 8.25
N GLN A 256 6.11 -14.51 8.05
CA GLN A 256 6.75 -15.49 7.15
C GLN A 256 6.73 -15.01 5.69
N ALA A 257 5.61 -14.46 5.23
CA ALA A 257 5.50 -13.89 3.89
C ALA A 257 6.45 -12.69 3.69
N ALA A 258 6.48 -11.77 4.66
CA ALA A 258 7.40 -10.62 4.63
C ALA A 258 8.87 -11.07 4.62
N ARG A 259 9.22 -12.12 5.35
CA ARG A 259 10.55 -12.70 5.36
C ARG A 259 10.91 -13.32 4.00
N ALA A 260 10.01 -14.10 3.40
CA ALA A 260 10.22 -14.69 2.08
C ALA A 260 10.40 -13.61 0.99
N ILE A 261 9.59 -12.54 1.05
CA ILE A 261 9.75 -11.37 0.17
C ILE A 261 11.14 -10.74 0.36
N TYR A 262 11.52 -10.47 1.60
CA TYR A 262 12.82 -9.86 1.92
C TYR A 262 13.98 -10.70 1.38
N ASP A 263 13.99 -12.00 1.66
CA ASP A 263 15.06 -12.90 1.23
C ASP A 263 15.09 -13.02 -0.30
N GLY A 264 13.93 -13.09 -0.96
CA GLY A 264 13.82 -13.15 -2.41
C GLY A 264 14.40 -11.93 -3.11
N PHE A 265 13.97 -10.72 -2.70
CA PHE A 265 14.52 -9.49 -3.26
C PHE A 265 16.01 -9.32 -2.93
N LYS A 266 16.45 -9.70 -1.73
CA LYS A 266 17.87 -9.67 -1.36
C LYS A 266 18.72 -10.55 -2.30
N THR A 267 18.28 -11.77 -2.62
CA THR A 267 18.97 -12.67 -3.54
C THR A 267 19.03 -12.07 -4.93
N LEU A 268 17.93 -11.49 -5.41
CA LEU A 268 17.85 -10.84 -6.70
C LEU A 268 18.90 -9.72 -6.87
N PHE A 269 19.15 -8.92 -5.81
CA PHE A 269 20.09 -7.80 -5.86
C PHE A 269 21.54 -8.20 -5.56
N SER A 270 21.77 -9.34 -4.92
CA SER A 270 23.14 -9.83 -4.62
C SER A 270 23.80 -10.56 -5.81
N TRP A 271 23.08 -10.77 -6.91
CA TRP A 271 23.64 -11.42 -8.09
C TRP A 271 24.57 -10.47 -8.87
N PRO A 272 25.86 -10.80 -9.06
CA PRO A 272 26.85 -9.86 -9.62
C PRO A 272 26.70 -9.58 -11.13
N TYR A 273 25.74 -10.20 -11.82
CA TYR A 273 25.57 -10.04 -13.25
C TYR A 273 24.09 -9.90 -13.65
N ARG A 274 23.65 -8.66 -13.81
CA ARG A 274 22.46 -8.36 -14.64
C ARG A 274 22.96 -7.97 -16.03
N PRO A 275 22.68 -8.75 -17.08
CA PRO A 275 22.82 -8.22 -18.43
C PRO A 275 21.89 -7.00 -18.56
N ALA A 276 22.45 -5.86 -18.95
CA ALA A 276 21.65 -4.70 -19.29
C ALA A 276 20.60 -5.16 -20.31
N LEU A 277 19.31 -4.88 -20.03
CA LEU A 277 18.26 -5.05 -21.02
C LEU A 277 18.64 -4.17 -22.21
N THR A 278 19.18 -4.78 -23.24
CA THR A 278 19.40 -4.13 -24.53
C THR A 278 18.03 -3.68 -25.02
N THR A 279 17.79 -2.40 -24.99
CA THR A 279 16.71 -1.75 -25.74
C THR A 279 16.96 -2.11 -27.21
N ALA A 280 16.19 -3.07 -27.73
CA ALA A 280 16.10 -3.28 -29.17
C ALA A 280 15.55 -1.98 -29.78
N GLN A 281 16.33 -1.42 -30.69
CA GLN A 281 15.98 -0.28 -31.55
C GLN A 281 14.82 -0.62 -32.47
#